data_74ad487ad0695a3946d038adf418bd7d
#
_entry.id   74ad487ad0695a3946d038adf418bd7d
#
_cell.length_a   1.000
_cell.length_b   1.000
_cell.length_c   1.000
_cell.angle_alpha   90.00
_cell.angle_beta   90.00
_cell.angle_gamma   90.00
#
_symmetry.space_group_name_H-M   'P 1'
#
loop_
_entity.id
_entity.type
_entity.pdbx_description
1 polymer ?
#
loop_
_entity_poly.entity_id
_entity_poly.type
_entity_poly.pdbx_seq_one_letter_code
_entity_poly.pdbx_strand_id
1 'polypeptide(L)'
;MKIFLSLLSWISLIFGIWCLICTLSNLLFFRRHRIKATKINIDGKRKVSVIIPARNEEEHLPRLLDSLLNQDYPNYEVVIIDDQSTDSTWSIIQSYMAKSDKIKGFKNEGGKKLSPYGKINALLNLIPHADGDILLCTDADTVHFPSSISIG
;
A
#
# COMPACT_ATOMS: atom_id res chain seq x y z
N MET A 1 -54.31 -4.07 8.51
CA MET A 1 -53.36 -2.91 8.45
C MET A 1 -52.54 -2.76 9.74
N LYS A 2 -53.14 -2.71 10.94
CA LYS A 2 -52.38 -2.55 12.22
C LYS A 2 -51.37 -3.70 12.51
N ILE A 3 -51.76 -4.95 12.25
CA ILE A 3 -50.87 -6.12 12.46
C ILE A 3 -49.66 -6.07 11.51
N PHE A 4 -49.87 -5.71 10.26
CA PHE A 4 -48.80 -5.57 9.26
C PHE A 4 -47.76 -4.50 9.66
N LEU A 5 -48.24 -3.33 10.10
CA LEU A 5 -47.38 -2.24 10.60
C LEU A 5 -46.60 -2.65 11.85
N SER A 6 -47.23 -3.41 12.75
CA SER A 6 -46.56 -3.94 13.94
C SER A 6 -45.45 -4.94 13.56
N LEU A 7 -45.67 -5.85 12.62
CA LEU A 7 -44.68 -6.78 12.13
C LEU A 7 -43.45 -6.07 11.51
N LEU A 8 -43.70 -5.05 10.67
CA LEU A 8 -42.67 -4.23 10.09
C LEU A 8 -41.81 -3.52 11.15
N SER A 9 -42.42 -2.99 12.20
CA SER A 9 -41.72 -2.37 13.33
C SER A 9 -40.81 -3.35 14.05
N TRP A 10 -41.28 -4.57 14.31
CA TRP A 10 -40.44 -5.60 14.94
C TRP A 10 -39.29 -6.04 14.07
N ILE A 11 -39.51 -6.22 12.76
CA ILE A 11 -38.43 -6.57 11.80
C ILE A 11 -37.37 -5.49 11.79
N SER A 12 -37.77 -4.21 11.72
CA SER A 12 -36.86 -3.08 11.74
C SER A 12 -36.05 -3.00 13.03
N LEU A 13 -36.69 -3.23 14.17
CA LEU A 13 -36.03 -3.26 15.46
C LEU A 13 -34.99 -4.38 15.57
N ILE A 14 -35.36 -5.60 15.16
CA ILE A 14 -34.46 -6.77 15.15
C ILE A 14 -33.27 -6.52 14.25
N PHE A 15 -33.48 -5.97 13.05
CA PHE A 15 -32.42 -5.61 12.12
C PHE A 15 -31.46 -4.54 12.69
N GLY A 16 -32.02 -3.52 13.35
CA GLY A 16 -31.23 -2.48 14.02
C GLY A 16 -30.35 -3.04 15.14
N ILE A 17 -30.90 -3.93 15.98
CA ILE A 17 -30.14 -4.60 17.03
C ILE A 17 -29.02 -5.47 16.44
N TRP A 18 -29.32 -6.20 15.37
CA TRP A 18 -28.32 -7.03 14.69
C TRP A 18 -27.17 -6.19 14.11
N CYS A 19 -27.47 -5.08 13.43
CA CYS A 19 -26.45 -4.14 12.94
C CYS A 19 -25.59 -3.59 14.09
N LEU A 20 -26.21 -3.23 15.22
CA LEU A 20 -25.50 -2.75 16.39
C LEU A 20 -24.53 -3.80 16.95
N ILE A 21 -24.99 -5.05 17.07
CA ILE A 21 -24.14 -6.18 17.53
C ILE A 21 -22.96 -6.40 16.58
N CYS A 22 -23.18 -6.40 15.27
CA CYS A 22 -22.11 -6.52 14.29
C CYS A 22 -21.08 -5.40 14.40
N THR A 23 -21.55 -4.16 14.55
CA THR A 23 -20.67 -2.99 14.68
C THR A 23 -19.84 -3.06 15.97
N LEU A 24 -20.47 -3.39 17.10
CA LEU A 24 -19.77 -3.56 18.37
C LEU A 24 -18.77 -4.73 18.34
N SER A 25 -19.14 -5.85 17.74
CA SER A 25 -18.26 -7.01 17.56
C SER A 25 -17.02 -6.62 16.74
N ASN A 26 -17.20 -5.92 15.62
CA ASN A 26 -16.09 -5.42 14.81
C ASN A 26 -15.20 -4.46 15.61
N LEU A 27 -15.79 -3.50 16.32
CA LEU A 27 -15.04 -2.56 17.14
C LEU A 27 -14.21 -3.27 18.23
N LEU A 28 -14.79 -4.26 18.90
CA LEU A 28 -14.11 -5.06 19.92
C LEU A 28 -13.00 -5.92 19.30
N PHE A 29 -13.28 -6.52 18.12
CA PHE A 29 -12.30 -7.29 17.37
C PHE A 29 -11.08 -6.42 17.01
N PHE A 30 -11.27 -5.26 16.41
CA PHE A 30 -10.18 -4.34 16.06
C PHE A 30 -9.45 -3.81 17.30
N ARG A 31 -10.15 -3.52 18.41
CA ARG A 31 -9.49 -3.13 19.66
C ARG A 31 -8.63 -4.25 20.25
N ARG A 32 -9.11 -5.49 20.20
CA ARG A 32 -8.41 -6.67 20.74
C ARG A 32 -7.23 -7.09 19.85
N HIS A 33 -7.40 -6.95 18.54
CA HIS A 33 -6.39 -7.28 17.54
C HIS A 33 -5.65 -6.03 17.05
N ARG A 34 -5.67 -4.95 17.82
CA ARG A 34 -4.77 -3.84 17.57
C ARG A 34 -3.38 -4.46 17.47
N ILE A 35 -2.86 -4.49 16.23
CA ILE A 35 -1.50 -4.94 15.97
C ILE A 35 -0.65 -4.11 16.91
N LYS A 36 -0.20 -4.69 18.01
CA LYS A 36 0.92 -4.14 18.73
C LYS A 36 1.99 -4.13 17.67
N ALA A 37 2.39 -2.94 17.25
CA ALA A 37 3.60 -2.79 16.45
C ALA A 37 4.69 -3.49 17.27
N THR A 38 4.83 -4.78 17.05
CA THR A 38 5.95 -5.52 17.56
C THR A 38 7.05 -4.90 16.74
N LYS A 39 7.91 -4.08 17.37
CA LYS A 39 9.17 -3.70 16.76
C LYS A 39 9.81 -5.03 16.38
N ILE A 40 9.60 -5.43 15.14
CA ILE A 40 10.41 -6.46 14.53
C ILE A 40 11.76 -5.76 14.56
N ASN A 41 12.60 -6.16 15.51
CA ASN A 41 13.95 -5.66 15.58
C ASN A 41 14.66 -6.23 14.35
N ILE A 42 14.33 -5.64 13.21
CA ILE A 42 15.10 -5.86 11.98
C ILE A 42 16.42 -5.24 12.35
N ASP A 43 17.40 -6.08 12.66
CA ASP A 43 18.74 -5.72 13.17
C ASP A 43 19.53 -4.84 12.19
N GLY A 44 18.88 -4.08 11.33
CA GLY A 44 19.43 -3.19 10.30
C GLY A 44 20.20 -3.91 9.20
N LYS A 45 20.31 -5.25 9.28
CA LYS A 45 21.11 -6.06 8.37
C LYS A 45 20.35 -6.51 7.13
N ARG A 46 19.04 -6.78 7.26
CA ARG A 46 18.23 -7.23 6.13
C ARG A 46 17.89 -6.06 5.22
N LYS A 47 18.07 -6.25 3.93
CA LYS A 47 17.69 -5.25 2.95
C LYS A 47 16.19 -5.31 2.68
N VAL A 48 15.53 -4.16 2.69
CA VAL A 48 14.11 -4.03 2.37
C VAL A 48 13.97 -3.42 0.98
N SER A 49 13.23 -4.07 0.08
CA SER A 49 12.83 -3.48 -1.19
C SER A 49 11.38 -2.99 -1.08
N VAL A 50 11.19 -1.69 -1.16
CA VAL A 50 9.87 -1.05 -1.26
C VAL A 50 9.44 -1.06 -2.71
N ILE A 51 8.39 -1.82 -3.04
CA ILE A 51 7.90 -2.01 -4.42
C ILE A 51 6.64 -1.19 -4.68
N ILE A 52 6.68 -0.38 -5.75
CA ILE A 52 5.65 0.61 -6.06
C ILE A 52 5.23 0.47 -7.53
N PRO A 53 4.03 -0.05 -7.82
CA PRO A 53 3.43 0.09 -9.13
C PRO A 53 2.78 1.48 -9.25
N ALA A 54 3.15 2.25 -10.26
CA ALA A 54 2.64 3.58 -10.52
C ALA A 54 1.99 3.64 -11.90
N ARG A 55 0.83 4.30 -12.00
CA ARG A 55 0.18 4.61 -13.27
C ARG A 55 -0.65 5.87 -13.14
N ASN A 56 -0.26 6.92 -13.84
CA ASN A 56 -0.88 8.25 -13.79
C ASN A 56 -0.97 8.79 -12.35
N GLU A 57 0.19 8.84 -11.67
CA GLU A 57 0.33 9.24 -10.27
C GLU A 57 1.16 10.52 -10.10
N GLU A 58 1.14 11.41 -11.10
CA GLU A 58 1.95 12.65 -11.08
C GLU A 58 1.68 13.53 -9.85
N GLU A 59 0.46 13.51 -9.32
CA GLU A 59 0.09 14.32 -8.15
C GLU A 59 0.58 13.74 -6.82
N HIS A 60 0.58 12.40 -6.69
CA HIS A 60 0.81 11.71 -5.42
C HIS A 60 2.24 11.22 -5.25
N LEU A 61 2.85 10.77 -6.35
CA LEU A 61 4.16 10.13 -6.34
C LEU A 61 5.28 10.96 -5.69
N PRO A 62 5.36 12.30 -5.88
CA PRO A 62 6.39 13.11 -5.20
C PRO A 62 6.30 13.03 -3.68
N ARG A 63 5.10 13.07 -3.11
CA ARG A 63 4.88 13.00 -1.66
C ARG A 63 5.27 11.65 -1.09
N LEU A 64 4.93 10.57 -1.80
CA LEU A 64 5.34 9.21 -1.43
C LEU A 64 6.87 9.12 -1.42
N LEU A 65 7.54 9.52 -2.51
CA LEU A 65 9.00 9.39 -2.65
C LEU A 65 9.76 10.22 -1.63
N ASP A 66 9.30 11.44 -1.34
CA ASP A 66 9.87 12.26 -0.26
C ASP A 66 9.71 11.58 1.10
N SER A 67 8.58 10.96 1.38
CA SER A 67 8.34 10.24 2.63
C SER A 67 9.21 8.98 2.76
N LEU A 68 9.48 8.30 1.65
CA LEU A 68 10.36 7.14 1.61
C LEU A 68 11.83 7.51 1.75
N LEU A 69 12.26 8.65 1.20
CA LEU A 69 13.64 9.12 1.39
C LEU A 69 13.93 9.56 2.83
N ASN A 70 12.89 9.87 3.61
CA ASN A 70 13.00 10.26 5.01
C ASN A 70 12.85 9.09 6.01
N GLN A 71 12.98 7.84 5.56
CA GLN A 71 12.90 6.66 6.45
C GLN A 71 14.13 6.54 7.35
N ASP A 72 13.90 6.13 8.61
CA ASP A 72 14.93 5.91 9.62
C ASP A 72 15.69 4.57 9.45
N TYR A 73 15.15 3.68 8.61
CA TYR A 73 15.78 2.39 8.30
C TYR A 73 16.92 2.57 7.27
N PRO A 74 18.17 2.14 7.57
CA PRO A 74 19.31 2.47 6.69
C PRO A 74 19.37 1.60 5.43
N ASN A 75 19.03 0.31 5.53
CA ASN A 75 19.25 -0.70 4.50
C ASN A 75 18.00 -1.00 3.68
N TYR A 76 17.58 -0.05 2.84
CA TYR A 76 16.45 -0.23 1.95
C TYR A 76 16.72 0.35 0.56
N GLU A 77 15.91 -0.08 -0.38
CA GLU A 77 15.79 0.49 -1.71
C GLU A 77 14.32 0.69 -2.06
N VAL A 78 14.06 1.56 -3.02
CA VAL A 78 12.73 1.83 -3.56
C VAL A 78 12.75 1.43 -5.03
N VAL A 79 11.89 0.50 -5.41
CA VAL A 79 11.80 -0.05 -6.77
C VAL A 79 10.43 0.29 -7.34
N ILE A 80 10.40 1.09 -8.41
CA ILE A 80 9.17 1.65 -8.96
C ILE A 80 9.01 1.19 -10.40
N ILE A 81 7.79 0.81 -10.77
CA ILE A 81 7.44 0.57 -12.16
C ILE A 81 6.37 1.56 -12.63
N ASP A 82 6.67 2.27 -13.70
CA ASP A 82 5.68 3.05 -14.46
C ASP A 82 4.91 2.11 -15.39
N ASP A 83 3.64 1.82 -15.05
CA ASP A 83 2.78 0.94 -15.83
C ASP A 83 2.02 1.70 -16.91
N GLN A 84 2.76 2.17 -17.94
CA GLN A 84 2.19 2.85 -19.11
C GLN A 84 1.44 4.15 -18.75
N SER A 85 2.02 5.00 -17.92
CA SER A 85 1.48 6.32 -17.63
C SER A 85 1.48 7.21 -18.87
N THR A 86 0.48 8.09 -18.95
CA THR A 86 0.32 9.08 -20.01
C THR A 86 0.58 10.51 -19.55
N ASP A 87 0.80 10.68 -18.23
CA ASP A 87 1.10 11.94 -17.55
C ASP A 87 2.61 12.09 -17.24
N SER A 88 2.97 12.97 -16.31
CA SER A 88 4.35 13.24 -15.92
C SER A 88 4.98 12.20 -14.97
N THR A 89 4.28 11.09 -14.65
CA THR A 89 4.74 10.08 -13.69
C THR A 89 6.17 9.60 -13.97
N TRP A 90 6.47 9.24 -15.22
CA TRP A 90 7.80 8.76 -15.59
C TRP A 90 8.90 9.82 -15.40
N SER A 91 8.64 11.05 -15.79
CA SER A 91 9.62 12.14 -15.62
C SER A 91 9.91 12.44 -14.15
N ILE A 92 8.90 12.30 -13.28
CA ILE A 92 9.05 12.38 -11.82
C ILE A 92 9.96 11.26 -11.32
N ILE A 93 9.71 10.00 -11.70
CA ILE A 93 10.55 8.85 -11.33
C ILE A 93 12.01 9.13 -11.71
N GLN A 94 12.27 9.55 -12.94
CA GLN A 94 13.62 9.87 -13.41
C GLN A 94 14.29 10.96 -12.56
N SER A 95 13.55 12.01 -12.18
CA SER A 95 14.07 13.08 -11.36
C SER A 95 14.52 12.61 -9.97
N TYR A 96 13.78 11.65 -9.38
CA TYR A 96 14.11 11.07 -8.08
C TYR A 96 15.24 10.04 -8.16
N MET A 97 15.36 9.29 -9.26
CA MET A 97 16.53 8.43 -9.53
C MET A 97 17.83 9.27 -9.58
N ALA A 98 17.75 10.47 -10.14
CA ALA A 98 18.90 11.39 -10.17
C ALA A 98 19.23 11.99 -8.80
N LYS A 99 18.28 12.02 -7.86
CA LYS A 99 18.47 12.55 -6.49
C LYS A 99 19.05 11.53 -5.52
N SER A 100 18.79 10.23 -5.73
CA SER A 100 19.15 9.20 -4.76
C SER A 100 19.37 7.83 -5.39
N ASP A 101 20.50 7.21 -5.08
CA ASP A 101 20.85 5.85 -5.50
C ASP A 101 19.94 4.77 -4.88
N LYS A 102 19.14 5.13 -3.88
CA LYS A 102 18.14 4.23 -3.29
C LYS A 102 16.94 4.00 -4.19
N ILE A 103 16.72 4.85 -5.19
CA ILE A 103 15.55 4.78 -6.07
C ILE A 103 15.91 4.16 -7.41
N LYS A 104 15.22 3.08 -7.76
CA LYS A 104 15.32 2.40 -9.05
C LYS A 104 13.97 2.48 -9.75
N GLY A 105 13.94 3.04 -10.94
CA GLY A 105 12.73 3.18 -11.76
C GLY A 105 12.80 2.31 -13.01
N PHE A 106 11.69 1.69 -13.35
CA PHE A 106 11.52 0.86 -14.55
C PHE A 106 10.27 1.29 -15.30
N LYS A 107 10.31 1.20 -16.62
CA LYS A 107 9.16 1.49 -17.47
C LYS A 107 8.59 0.19 -18.02
N ASN A 108 7.30 -0.03 -17.82
CA ASN A 108 6.62 -1.17 -18.42
C ASN A 108 6.20 -0.81 -19.86
N GLU A 109 7.03 -1.16 -20.83
CA GLU A 109 6.77 -0.92 -22.26
C GLU A 109 5.82 -1.97 -22.89
N GLY A 110 4.99 -2.63 -22.10
CA GLY A 110 4.06 -3.66 -22.60
C GLY A 110 4.66 -5.06 -22.67
N GLY A 111 5.56 -5.38 -21.74
CA GLY A 111 6.23 -6.67 -21.62
C GLY A 111 5.30 -7.87 -21.37
N LYS A 112 5.87 -8.99 -20.95
CA LYS A 112 5.16 -10.25 -20.73
C LYS A 112 3.97 -10.06 -19.80
N LYS A 113 2.78 -10.40 -20.28
CA LYS A 113 1.55 -10.36 -19.49
C LYS A 113 1.51 -11.56 -18.55
N LEU A 114 1.95 -11.37 -17.30
CA LEU A 114 2.02 -12.40 -16.26
C LEU A 114 0.69 -12.55 -15.50
N SER A 115 -0.18 -11.53 -15.57
CA SER A 115 -1.50 -11.51 -14.94
C SER A 115 -2.50 -10.75 -15.81
N PRO A 116 -3.80 -11.13 -15.81
CA PRO A 116 -4.85 -10.34 -16.45
C PRO A 116 -5.14 -9.01 -15.73
N TYR A 117 -4.72 -8.88 -14.47
CA TYR A 117 -4.91 -7.68 -13.65
C TYR A 117 -3.68 -6.77 -13.77
N GLY A 118 -3.85 -5.54 -14.25
CA GLY A 118 -2.77 -4.59 -14.55
C GLY A 118 -1.83 -4.36 -13.36
N LYS A 119 -2.37 -4.02 -12.18
CA LYS A 119 -1.56 -3.78 -10.97
C LYS A 119 -0.75 -5.01 -10.54
N ILE A 120 -1.34 -6.20 -10.57
CA ILE A 120 -0.64 -7.45 -10.25
C ILE A 120 0.43 -7.73 -11.30
N ASN A 121 0.13 -7.48 -12.57
CA ASN A 121 1.09 -7.65 -13.64
C ASN A 121 2.30 -6.72 -13.48
N ALA A 122 2.08 -5.46 -13.13
CA ALA A 122 3.13 -4.50 -12.84
C ALA A 122 4.01 -4.98 -11.67
N LEU A 123 3.42 -5.43 -10.56
CA LEU A 123 4.14 -5.99 -9.41
C LEU A 123 4.98 -7.22 -9.78
N LEU A 124 4.42 -8.17 -10.53
CA LEU A 124 5.13 -9.39 -10.94
C LEU A 124 6.33 -9.06 -11.85
N ASN A 125 6.22 -8.04 -12.69
CA ASN A 125 7.33 -7.57 -13.51
C ASN A 125 8.39 -6.80 -12.69
N LEU A 126 8.01 -6.25 -11.54
CA LEU A 126 8.90 -5.46 -10.69
C LEU A 126 9.73 -6.31 -9.72
N ILE A 127 9.15 -7.39 -9.18
CA ILE A 127 9.80 -8.29 -8.20
C ILE A 127 11.21 -8.74 -8.63
N PRO A 128 11.48 -9.13 -9.89
CA PRO A 128 12.82 -9.55 -10.30
C PRO A 128 13.91 -8.47 -10.20
N HIS A 129 13.51 -7.19 -10.05
CA HIS A 129 14.41 -6.05 -9.93
C HIS A 129 14.66 -5.64 -8.47
N ALA A 130 14.04 -6.33 -7.52
CA ALA A 130 14.19 -6.10 -6.10
C ALA A 130 15.33 -6.97 -5.53
N ASP A 131 16.31 -6.35 -4.89
CA ASP A 131 17.47 -7.03 -4.30
C ASP A 131 17.33 -7.28 -2.80
N GLY A 132 16.19 -6.89 -2.20
CA GLY A 132 15.97 -7.00 -0.76
C GLY A 132 15.54 -8.39 -0.31
N ASP A 133 15.89 -8.73 0.93
CA ASP A 133 15.43 -9.94 1.61
C ASP A 133 13.93 -9.87 1.98
N ILE A 134 13.40 -8.65 2.08
CA ILE A 134 12.01 -8.36 2.45
C ILE A 134 11.42 -7.46 1.38
N LEU A 135 10.22 -7.81 0.92
CA LEU A 135 9.45 -7.01 -0.03
C LEU A 135 8.33 -6.28 0.70
N LEU A 136 8.35 -4.94 0.66
CA LEU A 136 7.28 -4.08 1.15
C LEU A 136 6.53 -3.49 -0.04
N CYS A 137 5.27 -3.91 -0.24
CA CYS A 137 4.43 -3.35 -1.30
C CYS A 137 3.68 -2.14 -0.78
N THR A 138 3.71 -1.03 -1.51
CA THR A 138 2.92 0.17 -1.21
C THR A 138 2.30 0.76 -2.46
N ASP A 139 1.22 1.50 -2.29
CA ASP A 139 0.55 2.22 -3.37
C ASP A 139 1.16 3.62 -3.55
N ALA A 140 1.07 4.15 -4.77
CA ALA A 140 1.69 5.42 -5.13
C ALA A 140 1.04 6.65 -4.46
N ASP A 141 -0.18 6.52 -3.94
CA ASP A 141 -0.96 7.56 -3.25
C ASP A 141 -0.78 7.58 -1.72
N THR A 142 0.10 6.73 -1.19
CA THR A 142 0.37 6.67 0.26
C THR A 142 1.47 7.62 0.70
N VAL A 143 1.49 7.93 2.02
CA VAL A 143 2.58 8.67 2.67
C VAL A 143 3.02 7.88 3.90
N HIS A 144 4.32 7.64 4.01
CA HIS A 144 4.91 6.86 5.09
C HIS A 144 5.45 7.74 6.22
N PHE A 145 5.25 7.30 7.46
CA PHE A 145 5.96 7.89 8.59
C PHE A 145 7.44 7.49 8.54
N PRO A 146 8.35 8.29 9.14
CA PRO A 146 9.79 7.99 9.14
C PRO A 146 10.16 6.61 9.66
N SER A 147 9.34 6.03 10.52
CA SER A 147 9.57 4.71 11.13
C SER A 147 8.78 3.57 10.45
N SER A 148 8.15 3.82 9.30
CA SER A 148 7.28 2.81 8.66
C SER A 148 8.04 1.53 8.27
N ILE A 149 9.29 1.65 7.81
CA ILE A 149 10.10 0.49 7.43
C ILE A 149 10.68 -0.22 8.67
N SER A 150 11.03 0.53 9.71
CA SER A 150 11.64 -0.05 10.92
C SER A 150 10.65 -0.72 11.87
N ILE A 151 9.36 -0.39 11.76
CA ILE A 151 8.28 -0.93 12.61
C ILE A 151 7.45 -2.00 11.89
N GLY A 152 7.36 -1.93 10.58
CA GLY A 152 6.56 -2.80 9.71
C GLY A 152 7.11 -4.14 9.54
#